data_ca71ad8ddbb52889ee313eec7b2e2f59
#
_entry.id   ca71ad8ddbb52889ee313eec7b2e2f59
#
_cell.length_a   1.000
_cell.length_b   1.000
_cell.length_c   1.000
_cell.angle_alpha   90.00
_cell.angle_beta   90.00
_cell.angle_gamma   90.00
#
_symmetry.space_group_name_H-M   'P 1'
#
loop_
_entity.id
_entity.type
_entity.pdbx_description
1 polymer ?
#
loop_
_entity_poly.entity_id
_entity_poly.type
_entity_poly.pdbx_seq_one_letter_code
_entity_poly.pdbx_strand_id
1 'polypeptide(L)'
;MILASKTIGTPSPKTESIDIPGGDGVLDLTEYFGEPKYGNRKLSFEFSSVVIPEDFMSLFSMVQDALHGKKMKITLDDDPGWFYIGRISVSEWQVDRNIGKLVVDCDCEPYKYQIGTTEIFRSVSGTSSFTLPNSRKRVVPEVKVTSSSSLTVTFGSGSVWTLSSGSYLLPELELVEGDNPITVSGTGTITFTYTQAAL
;
A
#
# COMPACT_ATOMS: atom_id res chain seq x y z
N MET A 1 -13.11 -22.22 -14.70
CA MET A 1 -13.04 -21.93 -13.25
C MET A 1 -13.69 -20.59 -13.01
N ILE A 2 -14.57 -20.47 -12.03
CA ILE A 2 -15.35 -19.26 -11.71
C ILE A 2 -15.05 -18.91 -10.26
N LEU A 3 -14.85 -17.63 -9.96
CA LEU A 3 -14.73 -17.14 -8.60
C LEU A 3 -16.10 -17.27 -7.92
N ALA A 4 -16.21 -18.13 -6.93
CA ALA A 4 -17.44 -18.40 -6.18
C ALA A 4 -17.60 -17.44 -5.00
N SER A 5 -16.52 -17.18 -4.28
CA SER A 5 -16.49 -16.20 -3.18
C SER A 5 -15.12 -15.57 -3.03
N LYS A 6 -15.09 -14.37 -2.42
CA LYS A 6 -13.85 -13.74 -1.99
C LYS A 6 -14.04 -13.14 -0.60
N THR A 7 -13.01 -13.22 0.20
CA THR A 7 -12.96 -12.58 1.53
C THR A 7 -11.72 -11.70 1.59
N ILE A 8 -11.91 -10.43 1.94
CA ILE A 8 -10.83 -9.47 2.12
C ILE A 8 -10.77 -9.13 3.60
N GLY A 9 -9.76 -9.68 4.29
CA GLY A 9 -9.54 -9.42 5.70
C GLY A 9 -9.02 -8.00 5.94
N THR A 10 -9.38 -7.43 7.08
CA THR A 10 -8.79 -6.17 7.55
C THR A 10 -7.47 -6.46 8.28
N PRO A 11 -6.44 -5.61 8.13
CA PRO A 11 -5.20 -5.78 8.87
C PRO A 11 -5.43 -5.44 10.35
N SER A 12 -4.94 -6.31 11.24
CA SER A 12 -5.04 -6.08 12.69
C SER A 12 -4.03 -5.02 13.13
N PRO A 13 -4.43 -4.03 13.95
CA PRO A 13 -3.46 -3.15 14.58
C PRO A 13 -2.54 -3.96 15.49
N LYS A 14 -1.27 -3.60 15.50
CA LYS A 14 -0.31 -4.12 16.49
C LYS A 14 -0.46 -3.30 17.75
N THR A 15 -1.01 -3.89 18.78
CA THR A 15 -1.20 -3.24 20.08
C THR A 15 -0.06 -3.59 21.02
N GLU A 16 0.38 -2.61 21.81
CA GLU A 16 1.35 -2.78 22.88
C GLU A 16 0.75 -2.26 24.18
N SER A 17 0.69 -3.10 25.20
CA SER A 17 0.15 -2.72 26.50
C SER A 17 1.00 -3.25 27.64
N ILE A 18 1.06 -2.51 28.73
CA ILE A 18 1.78 -2.90 29.95
C ILE A 18 0.78 -2.96 31.11
N ASP A 19 0.81 -4.07 31.84
CA ASP A 19 0.04 -4.21 33.08
C ASP A 19 0.61 -3.28 34.16
N ILE A 20 -0.27 -2.58 34.87
CA ILE A 20 0.11 -1.73 36.00
C ILE A 20 0.04 -2.57 37.27
N PRO A 21 1.17 -2.92 37.92
CA PRO A 21 1.16 -3.72 39.13
C PRO A 21 0.36 -3.01 40.25
N GLY A 22 -0.72 -3.69 40.73
CA GLY A 22 -1.57 -3.15 41.80
C GLY A 22 -2.59 -2.10 41.37
N GLY A 23 -2.71 -1.84 40.07
CA GLY A 23 -3.72 -0.96 39.48
C GLY A 23 -4.75 -1.72 38.65
N ASP A 24 -5.87 -1.07 38.33
CA ASP A 24 -6.87 -1.58 37.41
C ASP A 24 -6.51 -1.19 35.97
N GLY A 25 -6.72 -2.13 35.01
CA GLY A 25 -6.52 -1.93 33.59
C GLY A 25 -5.07 -2.05 33.14
N VAL A 26 -4.81 -1.60 31.91
CA VAL A 26 -3.50 -1.64 31.24
C VAL A 26 -3.13 -0.28 30.70
N LEU A 27 -1.84 0.03 30.64
CA LEU A 27 -1.32 1.20 29.94
C LEU A 27 -1.15 0.82 28.46
N ASP A 28 -1.94 1.47 27.60
CA ASP A 28 -1.83 1.29 26.15
C ASP A 28 -0.72 2.18 25.60
N LEU A 29 0.29 1.56 24.98
CA LEU A 29 1.44 2.24 24.35
C LEU A 29 1.41 2.12 22.82
N THR A 30 0.31 1.69 22.25
CA THR A 30 0.18 1.42 20.82
C THR A 30 0.58 2.61 19.94
N GLU A 31 0.27 3.82 20.38
CA GLU A 31 0.58 5.07 19.67
C GLU A 31 1.78 5.84 20.26
N TYR A 32 2.49 5.27 21.24
CA TYR A 32 3.60 5.94 21.90
C TYR A 32 4.72 6.35 20.93
N PHE A 33 4.96 5.55 19.89
CA PHE A 33 5.92 5.86 18.83
C PHE A 33 5.28 6.44 17.57
N GLY A 34 4.12 7.10 17.70
CA GLY A 34 3.37 7.72 16.61
C GLY A 34 2.15 6.92 16.20
N GLU A 35 1.91 6.78 14.89
CA GLU A 35 0.72 6.10 14.36
C GLU A 35 0.74 4.60 14.62
N PRO A 36 -0.44 3.96 14.80
CA PRO A 36 -0.57 2.51 14.92
C PRO A 36 0.07 1.78 13.74
N LYS A 37 0.77 0.70 14.00
CA LYS A 37 1.31 -0.19 12.97
C LYS A 37 0.38 -1.38 12.79
N TYR A 38 0.36 -1.94 11.60
CA TYR A 38 -0.56 -3.02 11.25
C TYR A 38 0.18 -4.32 10.95
N GLY A 39 -0.44 -5.43 11.30
CA GLY A 39 -0.04 -6.77 10.86
C GLY A 39 -0.50 -7.05 9.43
N ASN A 40 -0.06 -8.15 8.87
CA ASN A 40 -0.51 -8.61 7.56
C ASN A 40 -2.03 -8.80 7.53
N ARG A 41 -2.61 -8.70 6.32
CA ARG A 41 -4.01 -9.05 6.06
C ARG A 41 -4.10 -10.34 5.28
N LYS A 42 -5.21 -11.05 5.45
CA LYS A 42 -5.49 -12.26 4.68
C LYS A 42 -6.55 -11.96 3.63
N LEU A 43 -6.27 -12.39 2.40
CA LEU A 43 -7.27 -12.47 1.34
C LEU A 43 -7.50 -13.95 1.06
N SER A 44 -8.75 -14.35 0.84
CA SER A 44 -9.12 -15.72 0.48
C SER A 44 -10.07 -15.71 -0.72
N PHE A 45 -9.77 -16.53 -1.70
CA PHE A 45 -10.52 -16.66 -2.93
C PHE A 45 -10.93 -18.11 -3.12
N GLU A 46 -12.23 -18.34 -3.22
CA GLU A 46 -12.79 -19.66 -3.51
C GLU A 46 -13.21 -19.72 -4.98
N PHE A 47 -12.69 -20.70 -5.68
CA PHE A 47 -13.01 -20.95 -7.07
C PHE A 47 -13.75 -22.27 -7.20
N SER A 48 -14.78 -22.27 -8.05
CA SER A 48 -15.51 -23.48 -8.44
C SER A 48 -15.32 -23.76 -9.92
N SER A 49 -15.26 -25.03 -10.26
CA SER A 49 -15.15 -25.49 -11.65
C SER A 49 -15.98 -26.75 -11.85
N VAL A 50 -16.72 -26.80 -12.95
CA VAL A 50 -17.32 -28.05 -13.43
C VAL A 50 -16.28 -28.70 -14.30
N VAL A 51 -15.66 -29.77 -13.81
CA VAL A 51 -14.56 -30.47 -14.51
C VAL A 51 -14.80 -31.97 -14.35
N ILE A 52 -14.40 -32.71 -15.36
CA ILE A 52 -14.32 -34.17 -15.26
C ILE A 52 -13.27 -34.50 -14.19
N PRO A 53 -13.53 -35.37 -13.21
CA PRO A 53 -12.64 -35.65 -12.09
C PRO A 53 -11.18 -35.94 -12.47
N GLU A 54 -10.98 -36.60 -13.62
CA GLU A 54 -9.66 -36.95 -14.15
C GLU A 54 -8.81 -35.72 -14.54
N ASP A 55 -9.46 -34.65 -15.03
CA ASP A 55 -8.78 -33.42 -15.44
C ASP A 55 -8.55 -32.46 -14.25
N PHE A 56 -9.28 -32.64 -13.14
CA PHE A 56 -9.21 -31.75 -12.02
C PHE A 56 -7.85 -31.77 -11.32
N MET A 57 -7.25 -32.96 -11.18
CA MET A 57 -5.92 -33.10 -10.58
C MET A 57 -4.84 -32.39 -11.40
N SER A 58 -4.94 -32.52 -12.75
CA SER A 58 -4.03 -31.81 -13.65
C SER A 58 -4.19 -30.29 -13.55
N LEU A 59 -5.43 -29.81 -13.52
CA LEU A 59 -5.73 -28.38 -13.33
C LEU A 59 -5.24 -27.88 -11.98
N PHE A 60 -5.45 -28.63 -10.90
CA PHE A 60 -4.96 -28.28 -9.57
C PHE A 60 -3.44 -28.17 -9.53
N SER A 61 -2.73 -29.16 -10.05
CA SER A 61 -1.26 -29.16 -10.10
C SER A 61 -0.73 -27.96 -10.89
N MET A 62 -1.34 -27.66 -12.03
CA MET A 62 -0.98 -26.49 -12.84
C MET A 62 -1.17 -25.16 -12.07
N VAL A 63 -2.28 -25.01 -11.35
CA VAL A 63 -2.54 -23.80 -10.54
C VAL A 63 -1.58 -23.74 -9.36
N GLN A 64 -1.31 -24.87 -8.72
CA GLN A 64 -0.37 -24.94 -7.61
C GLN A 64 1.04 -24.55 -8.06
N ASP A 65 1.55 -25.09 -9.14
CA ASP A 65 2.86 -24.77 -9.70
C ASP A 65 2.97 -23.29 -10.13
N ALA A 66 1.87 -22.76 -10.65
CA ALA A 66 1.83 -21.36 -11.08
C ALA A 66 1.83 -20.36 -9.92
N LEU A 67 1.13 -20.65 -8.82
CA LEU A 67 0.80 -19.67 -7.80
C LEU A 67 1.42 -19.95 -6.43
N HIS A 68 1.46 -21.22 -6.00
CA HIS A 68 1.78 -21.58 -4.63
C HIS A 68 3.19 -21.12 -4.21
N GLY A 69 3.27 -20.46 -3.05
CA GLY A 69 4.52 -19.98 -2.46
C GLY A 69 5.07 -18.68 -3.06
N LYS A 70 4.51 -18.16 -4.17
CA LYS A 70 5.01 -16.97 -4.84
C LYS A 70 4.49 -15.68 -4.19
N LYS A 71 5.33 -14.65 -4.11
CA LYS A 71 4.93 -13.28 -3.74
C LYS A 71 4.51 -12.55 -5.01
N MET A 72 3.26 -12.10 -5.07
CA MET A 72 2.68 -11.51 -6.28
C MET A 72 1.88 -10.24 -5.96
N LYS A 73 1.60 -9.46 -7.00
CA LYS A 73 0.61 -8.38 -6.98
C LYS A 73 -0.75 -8.98 -7.29
N ILE A 74 -1.74 -8.58 -6.50
CA ILE A 74 -3.12 -9.05 -6.61
C ILE A 74 -4.00 -7.83 -6.84
N THR A 75 -4.66 -7.79 -8.00
CA THR A 75 -5.65 -6.76 -8.35
C THR A 75 -7.04 -7.36 -8.30
N LEU A 76 -8.02 -6.56 -7.90
CA LEU A 76 -9.42 -6.95 -7.85
C LEU A 76 -10.20 -6.13 -8.88
N ASP A 77 -11.09 -6.78 -9.62
CA ASP A 77 -11.90 -6.12 -10.67
C ASP A 77 -12.85 -5.07 -10.10
N ASP A 78 -13.24 -5.18 -8.84
CA ASP A 78 -14.09 -4.23 -8.12
C ASP A 78 -13.30 -3.12 -7.40
N ASP A 79 -11.96 -3.17 -7.43
CA ASP A 79 -11.06 -2.11 -6.94
C ASP A 79 -9.90 -1.87 -7.91
N PRO A 80 -10.19 -1.48 -9.18
CA PRO A 80 -9.22 -1.50 -10.28
C PRO A 80 -8.08 -0.48 -10.14
N GLY A 81 -8.21 0.47 -9.22
CA GLY A 81 -7.17 1.47 -8.95
C GLY A 81 -6.08 1.01 -7.98
N TRP A 82 -6.22 -0.20 -7.40
CA TRP A 82 -5.38 -0.66 -6.30
C TRP A 82 -4.91 -2.10 -6.51
N PHE A 83 -3.79 -2.44 -5.86
CA PHE A 83 -3.29 -3.81 -5.80
C PHE A 83 -2.78 -4.13 -4.38
N TYR A 84 -2.87 -5.38 -4.02
CA TYR A 84 -2.26 -5.94 -2.83
C TYR A 84 -0.94 -6.63 -3.20
N ILE A 85 -0.02 -6.70 -2.25
CA ILE A 85 1.22 -7.48 -2.38
C ILE A 85 1.18 -8.58 -1.33
N GLY A 86 1.21 -9.83 -1.75
CA GLY A 86 1.16 -10.95 -0.81
C GLY A 86 1.76 -12.22 -1.33
N ARG A 87 1.97 -13.16 -0.41
CA ARG A 87 2.38 -14.53 -0.72
C ARG A 87 1.15 -15.40 -0.87
N ILE A 88 1.08 -16.08 -2.01
CA ILE A 88 -0.04 -16.93 -2.37
C ILE A 88 0.18 -18.34 -1.83
N SER A 89 -0.87 -18.92 -1.28
CA SER A 89 -0.95 -20.30 -0.84
C SER A 89 -2.21 -20.93 -1.42
N VAL A 90 -2.05 -22.01 -2.15
CA VAL A 90 -3.17 -22.87 -2.53
C VAL A 90 -3.41 -23.78 -1.34
N SER A 91 -4.50 -23.52 -0.58
CA SER A 91 -4.71 -24.09 0.75
C SER A 91 -5.62 -25.30 0.76
N GLU A 92 -6.60 -25.31 -0.12
CA GLU A 92 -7.59 -26.38 -0.15
C GLU A 92 -8.04 -26.66 -1.58
N TRP A 93 -8.24 -27.93 -1.89
CA TRP A 93 -8.99 -28.36 -3.06
C TRP A 93 -9.90 -29.52 -2.66
N GLN A 94 -11.08 -29.53 -3.20
CA GLN A 94 -12.09 -30.55 -2.94
C GLN A 94 -12.83 -30.86 -4.22
N VAL A 95 -13.18 -32.12 -4.42
CA VAL A 95 -14.04 -32.55 -5.51
C VAL A 95 -15.27 -33.21 -4.91
N ASP A 96 -16.44 -32.69 -5.24
CA ASP A 96 -17.72 -33.31 -4.95
C ASP A 96 -18.41 -33.63 -6.29
N ARG A 97 -18.47 -34.91 -6.62
CA ARG A 97 -18.96 -35.43 -7.91
C ARG A 97 -18.24 -34.75 -9.10
N ASN A 98 -18.91 -33.80 -9.75
CA ASN A 98 -18.40 -33.08 -10.93
C ASN A 98 -18.04 -31.62 -10.63
N ILE A 99 -18.05 -31.22 -9.38
CA ILE A 99 -17.72 -29.87 -8.96
C ILE A 99 -16.39 -29.89 -8.22
N GLY A 100 -15.39 -29.22 -8.78
CA GLY A 100 -14.13 -28.98 -8.12
C GLY A 100 -14.15 -27.65 -7.41
N LYS A 101 -13.67 -27.61 -6.18
CA LYS A 101 -13.48 -26.43 -5.36
C LYS A 101 -11.98 -26.23 -5.12
N LEU A 102 -11.50 -24.99 -5.28
CA LEU A 102 -10.13 -24.61 -5.03
C LEU A 102 -10.12 -23.34 -4.17
N VAL A 103 -9.36 -23.34 -3.08
CA VAL A 103 -9.17 -22.18 -2.24
C VAL A 103 -7.74 -21.66 -2.38
N VAL A 104 -7.63 -20.38 -2.65
CA VAL A 104 -6.36 -19.65 -2.75
C VAL A 104 -6.33 -18.58 -1.69
N ASP A 105 -5.43 -18.75 -0.73
CA ASP A 105 -5.19 -17.80 0.34
C ASP A 105 -3.98 -16.93 0.01
N CYS A 106 -4.02 -15.68 0.44
CA CYS A 106 -2.94 -14.72 0.23
C CYS A 106 -2.64 -14.02 1.55
N ASP A 107 -1.41 -14.15 2.02
CA ASP A 107 -0.89 -13.37 3.16
C ASP A 107 -0.27 -12.09 2.62
N CYS A 108 -1.02 -11.00 2.72
CA CYS A 108 -0.70 -9.72 2.12
C CYS A 108 -0.16 -8.71 3.12
N GLU A 109 0.64 -7.79 2.63
CA GLU A 109 1.02 -6.58 3.35
C GLU A 109 -0.24 -5.83 3.82
N PRO A 110 -0.17 -5.07 4.93
CA PRO A 110 -1.36 -4.45 5.50
C PRO A 110 -2.06 -3.45 4.58
N TYR A 111 -1.29 -2.79 3.73
CA TYR A 111 -1.80 -1.75 2.83
C TYR A 111 -2.04 -2.28 1.42
N LYS A 112 -3.05 -1.73 0.75
CA LYS A 112 -3.17 -1.78 -0.70
C LYS A 112 -2.45 -0.57 -1.30
N TYR A 113 -1.85 -0.74 -2.46
CA TYR A 113 -1.05 0.26 -3.15
C TYR A 113 -1.76 0.73 -4.41
N GLN A 114 -1.72 2.00 -4.68
CA GLN A 114 -2.26 2.59 -5.91
C GLN A 114 -1.53 2.04 -7.14
N ILE A 115 -2.28 1.72 -8.18
CA ILE A 115 -1.70 1.38 -9.49
C ILE A 115 -1.21 2.68 -10.13
N GLY A 116 0.09 2.73 -10.41
CA GLY A 116 0.75 3.94 -10.89
C GLY A 116 1.25 4.84 -9.75
N THR A 117 1.70 6.00 -10.12
CA THR A 117 2.25 7.00 -9.22
C THR A 117 1.41 8.27 -9.24
N THR A 118 1.28 8.92 -8.10
CA THR A 118 0.75 10.27 -8.00
C THR A 118 1.85 11.23 -8.41
N GLU A 119 1.60 12.04 -9.42
CA GLU A 119 2.53 13.05 -9.91
C GLU A 119 1.90 14.43 -9.76
N ILE A 120 2.55 15.32 -9.04
CA ILE A 120 2.10 16.70 -8.83
C ILE A 120 3.14 17.63 -9.40
N PHE A 121 2.84 18.19 -10.56
CA PHE A 121 3.65 19.16 -11.25
C PHE A 121 3.22 20.58 -10.89
N ARG A 122 4.21 21.48 -10.66
CA ARG A 122 3.98 22.92 -10.46
C ARG A 122 5.04 23.74 -11.18
N SER A 123 4.57 24.77 -11.89
CA SER A 123 5.42 25.86 -12.37
C SER A 123 5.39 26.99 -11.36
N VAL A 124 6.55 27.43 -10.90
CA VAL A 124 6.72 28.43 -9.85
C VAL A 124 7.40 29.68 -10.44
N SER A 125 6.81 30.85 -10.13
CA SER A 125 7.39 32.15 -10.41
C SER A 125 7.10 33.06 -9.21
N GLY A 126 8.07 33.23 -8.34
CA GLY A 126 7.91 33.83 -7.02
C GLY A 126 7.64 32.78 -5.93
N THR A 127 6.61 32.96 -5.11
CA THR A 127 6.23 32.02 -4.05
C THR A 127 4.88 31.40 -4.35
N SER A 128 4.79 30.07 -4.23
CA SER A 128 3.58 29.29 -4.44
C SER A 128 3.40 28.29 -3.30
N SER A 129 2.19 28.27 -2.72
CA SER A 129 1.80 27.30 -1.68
C SER A 129 0.70 26.41 -2.21
N PHE A 130 0.81 25.11 -1.95
CA PHE A 130 -0.14 24.06 -2.35
C PHE A 130 -0.05 22.88 -1.40
N THR A 131 -0.91 21.89 -1.58
CA THR A 131 -0.91 20.67 -0.76
C THR A 131 -0.54 19.45 -1.59
N LEU A 132 0.11 18.48 -0.94
CA LEU A 132 0.38 17.14 -1.45
C LEU A 132 -0.56 16.17 -0.72
N PRO A 133 -1.63 15.66 -1.36
CA PRO A 133 -2.55 14.72 -0.71
C PRO A 133 -1.88 13.35 -0.58
N ASN A 134 -2.04 12.71 0.56
CA ASN A 134 -1.61 11.34 0.77
C ASN A 134 -2.71 10.53 1.47
N SER A 135 -2.84 9.25 1.13
CA SER A 135 -3.85 8.36 1.70
C SER A 135 -3.53 8.02 3.15
N ARG A 136 -3.06 6.82 3.45
CA ARG A 136 -2.89 6.37 4.86
C ARG A 136 -1.43 6.18 5.24
N LYS A 137 -0.69 5.46 4.41
CA LYS A 137 0.70 5.13 4.70
C LYS A 137 1.59 6.32 4.42
N ARG A 138 2.45 6.66 5.38
CA ARG A 138 3.49 7.67 5.17
C ARG A 138 4.38 7.34 3.99
N VAL A 139 4.73 8.34 3.21
CA VAL A 139 5.57 8.20 2.03
C VAL A 139 6.47 9.40 1.84
N VAL A 140 7.70 9.16 1.43
CA VAL A 140 8.66 10.20 1.01
C VAL A 140 8.58 10.32 -0.52
N PRO A 141 8.15 11.47 -1.07
CA PRO A 141 8.10 11.67 -2.52
C PRO A 141 9.50 11.85 -3.11
N GLU A 142 9.67 11.40 -4.33
CA GLU A 142 10.75 11.86 -5.19
C GLU A 142 10.43 13.29 -5.65
N VAL A 143 11.39 14.19 -5.47
CA VAL A 143 11.27 15.60 -5.86
C VAL A 143 12.18 15.86 -7.04
N LYS A 144 11.61 16.20 -8.18
CA LYS A 144 12.37 16.59 -9.38
C LYS A 144 12.24 18.10 -9.61
N VAL A 145 13.38 18.76 -9.68
CA VAL A 145 13.48 20.22 -9.93
C VAL A 145 14.09 20.47 -11.30
N THR A 146 13.48 21.38 -12.06
CA THR A 146 14.06 21.93 -13.29
C THR A 146 14.00 23.44 -13.20
N SER A 147 15.17 24.07 -13.06
CA SER A 147 15.30 25.49 -12.82
C SER A 147 16.65 26.00 -13.32
N SER A 148 16.73 27.25 -13.72
CA SER A 148 18.00 27.95 -14.01
C SER A 148 18.69 28.48 -12.74
N SER A 149 17.94 28.56 -11.65
CA SER A 149 18.39 28.94 -10.31
C SER A 149 17.82 27.94 -9.28
N SER A 150 18.28 28.01 -8.03
CA SER A 150 17.74 27.13 -6.99
C SER A 150 16.28 27.49 -6.64
N LEU A 151 15.49 26.46 -6.31
CA LEU A 151 14.18 26.61 -5.66
C LEU A 151 14.32 26.36 -4.16
N THR A 152 13.64 27.18 -3.36
CA THR A 152 13.51 26.95 -1.91
C THR A 152 12.20 26.23 -1.66
N VAL A 153 12.28 25.08 -1.02
CA VAL A 153 11.12 24.23 -0.66
C VAL A 153 10.97 24.25 0.85
N THR A 154 9.80 24.61 1.35
CA THR A 154 9.46 24.61 2.78
C THR A 154 8.32 23.62 3.01
N PHE A 155 8.50 22.71 3.96
CA PHE A 155 7.52 21.69 4.33
C PHE A 155 7.19 21.76 5.83
N GLY A 156 5.89 21.79 6.14
CA GLY A 156 5.42 21.82 7.51
C GLY A 156 5.93 23.05 8.28
N SER A 157 6.27 22.84 9.55
CA SER A 157 6.62 23.90 10.47
C SER A 157 8.11 24.28 10.51
N GLY A 158 8.95 23.75 9.61
CA GLY A 158 10.35 24.14 9.69
C GLY A 158 11.39 23.50 8.79
N SER A 159 11.07 22.48 8.03
CA SER A 159 12.05 21.92 7.11
C SER A 159 12.15 22.75 5.84
N VAL A 160 13.35 23.29 5.56
CA VAL A 160 13.61 24.15 4.40
C VAL A 160 14.81 23.61 3.62
N TRP A 161 14.63 23.42 2.32
CA TRP A 161 15.70 22.99 1.41
C TRP A 161 15.86 23.95 0.26
N THR A 162 17.10 24.18 -0.13
CA THR A 162 17.44 24.91 -1.36
C THR A 162 17.94 23.89 -2.39
N LEU A 163 17.11 23.65 -3.41
CA LEU A 163 17.30 22.60 -4.40
C LEU A 163 17.66 23.21 -5.76
N SER A 164 18.78 22.77 -6.33
CA SER A 164 19.14 23.05 -7.71
C SER A 164 18.41 22.12 -8.66
N SER A 165 18.62 22.25 -9.97
CA SER A 165 18.08 21.31 -10.95
C SER A 165 18.60 19.88 -10.69
N GLY A 166 17.68 18.91 -10.56
CA GLY A 166 18.00 17.51 -10.24
C GLY A 166 16.82 16.75 -9.64
N SER A 167 17.07 15.49 -9.28
CA SER A 167 16.13 14.64 -8.54
C SER A 167 16.63 14.38 -7.13
N TYR A 168 15.74 14.46 -6.15
CA TYR A 168 16.04 14.38 -4.73
C TYR A 168 15.08 13.44 -4.01
N LEU A 169 15.59 12.73 -3.02
CA LEU A 169 14.80 12.01 -2.04
C LEU A 169 15.13 12.63 -0.67
N LEU A 170 14.16 13.33 -0.08
CA LEU A 170 14.33 14.09 1.15
C LEU A 170 13.62 13.35 2.30
N PRO A 171 14.32 12.63 3.17
CA PRO A 171 13.69 11.82 4.22
C PRO A 171 12.78 12.61 5.17
N GLU A 172 13.11 13.87 5.45
CA GLU A 172 12.31 14.72 6.31
C GLU A 172 11.03 15.25 5.62
N LEU A 173 10.92 15.12 4.29
CA LEU A 173 9.71 15.42 3.53
C LEU A 173 8.82 14.17 3.51
N GLU A 174 8.42 13.69 4.66
CA GLU A 174 7.55 12.54 4.82
C GLU A 174 6.08 13.00 4.84
N LEU A 175 5.32 12.63 3.81
CA LEU A 175 3.89 12.92 3.72
C LEU A 175 3.11 12.04 4.70
N VAL A 176 2.32 12.67 5.55
CA VAL A 176 1.37 11.99 6.44
C VAL A 176 -0.01 11.86 5.79
N GLU A 177 -0.93 11.15 6.42
CA GLU A 177 -2.33 11.04 5.97
C GLU A 177 -2.98 12.42 5.84
N GLY A 178 -3.70 12.62 4.74
CA GLY A 178 -4.41 13.87 4.43
C GLY A 178 -3.59 14.86 3.61
N ASP A 179 -3.84 16.12 3.82
CA ASP A 179 -3.25 17.23 3.08
C ASP A 179 -1.94 17.70 3.73
N ASN A 180 -0.86 17.65 2.97
CA ASN A 180 0.47 18.05 3.40
C ASN A 180 0.83 19.39 2.76
N PRO A 181 0.79 20.51 3.50
CA PRO A 181 1.08 21.82 2.95
C PRO A 181 2.57 21.97 2.63
N ILE A 182 2.83 22.52 1.45
CA ILE A 182 4.18 22.80 0.97
C ILE A 182 4.22 24.19 0.35
N THR A 183 5.32 24.89 0.54
CA THR A 183 5.58 26.21 -0.08
C THR A 183 6.88 26.15 -0.86
N VAL A 184 6.82 26.58 -2.10
CA VAL A 184 7.98 26.62 -3.01
C VAL A 184 8.20 28.05 -3.46
N SER A 185 9.44 28.53 -3.35
CA SER A 185 9.84 29.88 -3.78
C SER A 185 10.98 29.82 -4.77
N GLY A 186 10.93 30.70 -5.78
CA GLY A 186 11.92 30.82 -6.84
C GLY A 186 11.28 30.85 -8.23
N THR A 187 12.05 30.51 -9.27
CA THR A 187 11.56 30.44 -10.65
C THR A 187 12.02 29.13 -11.29
N GLY A 188 11.06 28.30 -11.70
CA GLY A 188 11.32 26.99 -12.28
C GLY A 188 10.12 26.07 -12.20
N THR A 189 10.36 24.78 -12.38
CA THR A 189 9.34 23.73 -12.24
C THR A 189 9.75 22.72 -11.21
N ILE A 190 8.78 22.21 -10.48
CA ILE A 190 8.97 21.16 -9.48
C ILE A 190 7.91 20.07 -9.66
N THR A 191 8.31 18.84 -9.55
CA THR A 191 7.45 17.66 -9.64
C THR A 191 7.66 16.78 -8.42
N PHE A 192 6.57 16.37 -7.79
CA PHE A 192 6.56 15.41 -6.69
C PHE A 192 5.93 14.13 -7.19
N THR A 193 6.66 13.01 -7.05
CA THR A 193 6.22 11.68 -7.52
C THR A 193 6.23 10.69 -6.36
N TYR A 194 5.10 10.05 -6.08
CA TYR A 194 4.98 9.06 -5.00
C TYR A 194 3.83 8.09 -5.26
N THR A 195 3.87 6.93 -4.58
CA THR A 195 2.80 5.93 -4.64
C THR A 195 2.01 5.95 -3.34
N GLN A 196 0.73 6.22 -3.43
CA GLN A 196 -0.17 6.21 -2.27
C GLN A 196 -0.49 4.77 -1.83
N ALA A 197 -0.72 4.60 -0.53
CA ALA A 197 -1.17 3.34 0.02
C ALA A 197 -2.27 3.55 1.07
N ALA A 198 -3.34 2.73 0.98
CA ALA A 198 -4.52 2.77 1.83
C ALA A 198 -4.70 1.45 2.60
N LEU A 199 -5.48 1.47 3.69
CA LEU A 199 -5.89 0.25 4.41
C LEU A 199 -7.03 -0.47 3.70
#